data_dd618b151690cf372283727acee64b05
#
_entry.id   dd618b151690cf372283727acee64b05
#
_cell.length_a   1.000
_cell.length_b   1.000
_cell.length_c   1.000
_cell.angle_alpha   90.00
_cell.angle_beta   90.00
_cell.angle_gamma   90.00
#
_symmetry.space_group_name_H-M   'P 1'
#
loop_
_entity.id
_entity.type
_entity.pdbx_description
1 polymer ?
#
loop_
_entity_poly.entity_id
_entity_poly.type
_entity_poly.pdbx_seq_one_letter_code
_entity_poly.pdbx_strand_id
1 'polypeptide(L)' 'MTENEKKVTELLEELEKEGYVIEEIGDKFSPGYFIYDGNLIVAELYNSGTYIVSDKAADGLLDFIANKFKKVVDK' A
#
# COMPACT_ATOMS: atom_id res chain seq x y z
N MET A 1 6.34 -16.31 -3.70
CA MET A 1 5.78 -15.03 -3.24
C MET A 1 5.56 -15.08 -1.75
N THR A 2 6.08 -14.09 -1.03
CA THR A 2 5.88 -14.04 0.41
C THR A 2 4.45 -13.60 0.72
N GLU A 3 4.05 -13.79 1.96
CA GLU A 3 2.74 -13.37 2.40
C GLU A 3 2.57 -11.85 2.27
N ASN A 4 3.62 -11.10 2.58
CA ASN A 4 3.56 -9.66 2.45
C ASN A 4 3.41 -9.22 1.00
N GLU A 5 4.14 -9.86 0.09
CA GLU A 5 4.01 -9.56 -1.34
C GLU A 5 2.60 -9.81 -1.82
N LYS A 6 2.01 -10.90 -1.37
CA LYS A 6 0.64 -11.24 -1.75
C LYS A 6 -0.33 -10.17 -1.24
N LYS A 7 -0.16 -9.73 0.00
CA LYS A 7 -1.01 -8.70 0.58
C LYS A 7 -0.86 -7.38 -0.17
N VAL A 8 0.38 -7.03 -0.52
CA VAL A 8 0.62 -5.81 -1.29
C VAL A 8 -0.09 -5.88 -2.62
N THR A 9 0.04 -7.00 -3.33
CA THR A 9 -0.60 -7.17 -4.63
C THR A 9 -2.11 -6.99 -4.53
N GLU A 10 -2.72 -7.62 -3.54
CA GLU A 10 -4.16 -7.51 -3.33
C GLU A 10 -4.57 -6.08 -3.02
N LEU A 11 -3.77 -5.42 -2.18
CA LEU A 11 -4.06 -4.04 -1.80
C LEU A 11 -3.97 -3.11 -2.99
N LEU A 12 -2.96 -3.29 -3.85
CA LEU A 12 -2.81 -2.46 -5.03
C LEU A 12 -4.01 -2.61 -5.96
N GLU A 13 -4.49 -3.83 -6.13
CA GLU A 13 -5.66 -4.05 -6.97
C GLU A 13 -6.89 -3.32 -6.42
N GLU A 14 -7.07 -3.38 -5.10
CA GLU A 14 -8.21 -2.69 -4.48
C GLU A 14 -8.08 -1.19 -4.60
N LEU A 15 -6.87 -0.66 -4.42
CA LEU A 15 -6.66 0.78 -4.54
C LEU A 15 -6.92 1.27 -5.96
N GLU A 16 -6.51 0.49 -6.96
CA GLU A 16 -6.79 0.86 -8.34
C GLU A 16 -8.30 0.92 -8.60
N LYS A 17 -9.04 -0.01 -8.01
CA LYS A 17 -10.51 0.01 -8.15
C LYS A 17 -11.11 1.24 -7.53
N GLU A 18 -10.47 1.80 -6.50
CA GLU A 18 -10.96 3.00 -5.85
C GLU A 18 -10.54 4.27 -6.60
N GLY A 19 -9.76 4.15 -7.66
CA GLY A 19 -9.37 5.30 -8.46
C GLY A 19 -7.97 5.82 -8.21
N TYR A 20 -7.21 5.18 -7.34
CA TYR A 20 -5.83 5.56 -7.11
C TYR A 20 -4.94 5.11 -8.25
N VAL A 21 -3.87 5.85 -8.48
CA VAL A 21 -2.87 5.51 -9.49
C VAL A 21 -1.66 4.95 -8.76
N ILE A 22 -1.08 3.89 -9.30
CA ILE A 22 0.02 3.18 -8.68
C ILE A 22 1.26 3.32 -9.57
N GLU A 23 2.38 3.72 -8.97
CA GLU A 23 3.65 3.80 -9.68
C GLU A 23 4.65 2.88 -9.01
N GLU A 24 5.24 1.98 -9.79
CA GLU A 24 6.25 1.06 -9.26
C GLU A 24 7.56 1.82 -9.04
N ILE A 25 8.16 1.63 -7.87
CA ILE A 25 9.41 2.31 -7.51
C ILE A 25 10.37 1.30 -6.89
N GLY A 26 11.57 1.78 -6.61
CA GLY A 26 12.57 0.94 -5.98
C GLY A 26 13.33 0.11 -7.00
N ASP A 27 14.08 -0.85 -6.51
CA ASP A 27 14.85 -1.72 -7.36
C ASP A 27 14.49 -3.17 -7.04
N LYS A 28 15.25 -4.11 -7.63
CA LYS A 28 14.93 -5.51 -7.45
C LYS A 28 15.17 -6.00 -6.02
N PHE A 29 15.93 -5.25 -5.25
CA PHE A 29 16.20 -5.61 -3.84
C PHE A 29 15.13 -5.06 -2.91
N SER A 30 14.52 -3.95 -3.31
CA SER A 30 13.56 -3.27 -2.45
C SER A 30 12.42 -2.71 -3.30
N PRO A 31 11.65 -3.59 -3.92
CA PRO A 31 10.54 -3.11 -4.78
C PRO A 31 9.47 -2.46 -3.93
N GLY A 32 8.91 -1.39 -4.48
CA GLY A 32 7.88 -0.65 -3.78
C GLY A 32 6.96 0.05 -4.76
N TYR A 33 6.02 0.80 -4.20
CA TYR A 33 4.98 1.45 -5.00
C TYR A 33 4.58 2.76 -4.36
N PHE A 34 4.44 3.80 -5.20
CA PHE A 34 3.81 5.04 -4.79
C PHE A 34 2.33 4.97 -5.14
N ILE A 35 1.50 5.45 -4.24
CA ILE A 35 0.06 5.52 -4.44
C ILE A 35 -0.29 6.99 -4.61
N TYR A 36 -0.94 7.34 -5.72
CA TYR A 36 -1.29 8.72 -6.02
C TYR A 36 -2.81 8.91 -5.96
N ASP A 37 -3.21 10.02 -5.37
CA ASP A 37 -4.58 10.51 -5.48
C ASP A 37 -4.52 11.75 -6.36
N GLY A 38 -4.84 11.60 -7.64
CA GLY A 38 -4.59 12.65 -8.60
C GLY A 38 -3.10 12.84 -8.79
N ASN A 39 -2.61 14.02 -8.46
CA ASN A 39 -1.18 14.32 -8.58
C ASN A 39 -0.45 14.25 -7.25
N LEU A 40 -1.13 13.85 -6.18
CA LEU A 40 -0.57 13.85 -4.84
C LEU A 40 -0.20 12.43 -4.42
N ILE A 41 1.05 12.27 -3.97
CA ILE A 41 1.47 10.99 -3.41
C ILE A 41 0.88 10.87 -2.02
N VAL A 42 0.01 9.89 -1.82
CA VAL A 42 -0.68 9.73 -0.53
C VAL A 42 -0.16 8.55 0.26
N ALA A 43 0.59 7.64 -0.37
CA ALA A 43 1.13 6.50 0.36
C ALA A 43 2.29 5.87 -0.39
N GLU A 44 3.11 5.13 0.34
CA GLU A 44 4.18 4.29 -0.20
C GLU A 44 4.00 2.90 0.39
N LEU A 45 4.10 1.89 -0.46
CA LEU A 45 4.02 0.50 -0.03
C LEU A 45 5.24 -0.25 -0.52
N TYR A 46 5.75 -1.15 0.30
CA TYR A 46 6.89 -1.98 -0.07
C TYR A 46 6.53 -3.45 0.11
N ASN A 47 7.12 -4.29 -0.72
CA ASN A 47 6.84 -5.73 -0.67
C ASN A 47 7.25 -6.37 0.65
N SER A 48 8.10 -5.69 1.42
CA SER A 48 8.48 -6.17 2.75
C SER A 48 7.34 -6.02 3.77
N GLY A 49 6.28 -5.30 3.42
CA GLY A 49 5.19 -5.03 4.33
C GLY A 49 5.29 -3.67 5.00
N THR A 50 6.33 -2.92 4.68
CA THR A 50 6.48 -1.56 5.18
C THR A 50 5.58 -0.62 4.39
N TYR A 51 4.96 0.32 5.07
CA TYR A 51 4.14 1.32 4.39
C TYR A 51 4.24 2.64 5.12
N ILE A 52 4.03 3.71 4.36
CA ILE A 52 3.99 5.07 4.88
C ILE A 52 2.76 5.72 4.26
N VAL A 53 1.97 6.38 5.07
CA VAL A 53 0.76 7.06 4.58
C VAL A 53 0.87 8.53 4.94
N SER A 54 0.64 9.38 3.92
CA SER A 54 0.71 10.83 4.10
C SER A 54 -0.44 11.31 4.99
N ASP A 55 -0.18 12.35 5.77
CA ASP A 55 -1.22 13.00 6.54
C ASP A 55 -2.22 13.74 5.64
N LYS A 56 -1.88 13.89 4.36
CA LYS A 56 -2.77 14.52 3.39
C LYS A 56 -3.67 13.49 2.69
N ALA A 57 -3.51 12.21 3.01
CA ALA A 57 -4.36 11.19 2.43
C ALA A 57 -5.79 11.33 2.92
N ALA A 58 -6.72 10.79 2.14
CA ALA A 58 -8.11 10.79 2.53
C ALA A 58 -8.29 10.03 3.84
N ASP A 59 -9.30 10.44 4.60
CA ASP A 59 -9.62 9.75 5.84
C ASP A 59 -9.91 8.29 5.54
N GLY A 60 -9.35 7.43 6.36
CA GLY A 60 -9.59 6.00 6.22
C GLY A 60 -8.54 5.28 5.38
N LEU A 61 -7.73 6.00 4.59
CA LEU A 61 -6.73 5.32 3.78
C LEU A 61 -5.70 4.61 4.65
N LEU A 62 -5.25 5.29 5.72
CA LEU A 62 -4.30 4.67 6.63
C LEU A 62 -4.89 3.41 7.25
N ASP A 63 -6.13 3.48 7.70
CA ASP A 63 -6.79 2.33 8.30
C ASP A 63 -6.96 1.21 7.29
N PHE A 64 -7.29 1.56 6.05
CA PHE A 64 -7.49 0.57 5.00
C PHE A 64 -6.19 -0.19 4.74
N ILE A 65 -5.07 0.53 4.61
CA ILE A 65 -3.77 -0.09 4.36
C ILE A 65 -3.32 -0.87 5.58
N ALA A 66 -3.43 -0.28 6.77
CA ALA A 66 -2.97 -0.92 7.98
C ALA A 66 -3.71 -2.22 8.25
N ASN A 67 -5.01 -2.23 8.00
CA ASN A 67 -5.82 -3.44 8.23
C ASN A 67 -5.39 -4.58 7.33
N LYS A 68 -4.91 -4.27 6.13
CA LYS A 68 -4.47 -5.32 5.22
C LYS A 68 -3.22 -6.03 5.73
N PHE A 69 -2.34 -5.29 6.41
CA PHE A 69 -1.10 -5.84 6.92
C PHE A 69 -1.21 -6.31 8.36
N LYS A 70 -2.26 -5.91 9.04
CA LYS A 70 -2.43 -6.29 10.42
C LYS A 70 -2.65 -7.78 10.51
N LYS A 71 -1.79 -8.45 11.22
CA LYS A 71 -2.02 -9.85 11.49
C LYS A 71 -3.20 -9.98 12.39
N VAL A 72 -4.06 -10.87 12.05
CA VAL A 72 -5.12 -11.21 12.96
C VAL A 72 -4.48 -11.98 14.06
N VAL A 73 -4.28 -11.32 15.16
CA VAL A 73 -3.76 -11.97 16.32
C VAL A 73 -4.93 -12.46 17.06
N ASP A 74 -5.04 -13.61 17.09
CA ASP A 74 -6.01 -14.12 17.87
C ASP A 74 -5.63 -14.37 19.13
N LYS A 75 -5.69 -13.97 19.39
CA LYS A 75 -5.41 -14.08 20.42
C LYS A 75 -5.90 -14.42 20.93
#